data_67326182a5b01541c1aa4970c0a5161b
#
_entry.id   67326182a5b01541c1aa4970c0a5161b
#
_cell.length_a   1.000
_cell.length_b   1.000
_cell.length_c   1.000
_cell.angle_alpha   90.00
_cell.angle_beta   90.00
_cell.angle_gamma   90.00
#
_symmetry.space_group_name_H-M   'P 1'
#
loop_
_entity.id
_entity.type
_entity.pdbx_description
1 polymer ?
#
loop_
_entity_poly.entity_id
_entity_poly.type
_entity_poly.pdbx_seq_one_letter_code
_entity_poly.pdbx_strand_id
1 'polypeptide(L)'
;MSPARLLATWFGCGYSRFAPGTVGTLGALPFVYVLHTFGIAVYWAGTVLVTLAGVWASGRVAAELGVEDPQSVVIDEVSGTLIAVGLASGLAFRENFVVFGVAVLAFRLFDIWKPGPIDSVQSLPRGWGIMADDVLAGVAAGMVANGVGAFLI
;
A
#
# COMPACT_ATOMS: atom_id res chain seq x y z
N MET A 1 21.48 -9.68 1.29
CA MET A 1 20.30 -8.90 1.75
C MET A 1 19.40 -9.86 2.52
N SER A 2 18.96 -9.51 3.75
CA SER A 2 18.07 -10.40 4.50
C SER A 2 16.68 -10.49 3.84
N PRO A 3 15.95 -11.62 4.03
CA PRO A 3 14.57 -11.72 3.50
C PRO A 3 13.67 -10.58 3.97
N ALA A 4 13.82 -10.12 5.21
CA ALA A 4 13.07 -8.99 5.73
C ALA A 4 13.37 -7.70 4.96
N ARG A 5 14.64 -7.41 4.67
CA ARG A 5 15.02 -6.23 3.87
C ARG A 5 14.54 -6.33 2.44
N LEU A 6 14.59 -7.52 1.83
CA LEU A 6 14.10 -7.72 0.46
C LEU A 6 12.60 -7.42 0.36
N LEU A 7 11.80 -7.90 1.33
CA LEU A 7 10.37 -7.64 1.39
C LEU A 7 10.07 -6.19 1.76
N ALA A 8 10.66 -5.67 2.83
CA ALA A 8 10.40 -4.32 3.31
C ALA A 8 10.70 -3.25 2.24
N THR A 9 11.77 -3.44 1.47
CA THR A 9 12.13 -2.53 0.38
C THR A 9 11.42 -2.82 -0.95
N TRP A 10 10.48 -3.76 -0.96
CA TRP A 10 9.78 -4.24 -2.15
C TRP A 10 10.76 -4.49 -3.30
N PHE A 11 11.61 -5.52 -3.07
CA PHE A 11 12.64 -5.95 -4.03
C PHE A 11 13.62 -4.85 -4.45
N GLY A 12 13.88 -3.88 -3.56
CA GLY A 12 14.83 -2.79 -3.77
C GLY A 12 14.23 -1.46 -4.23
N CYS A 13 12.91 -1.38 -4.47
CA CYS A 13 12.22 -0.12 -4.79
C CYS A 13 12.48 0.98 -3.75
N GLY A 14 12.52 0.60 -2.46
CA GLY A 14 12.80 1.51 -1.35
C GLY A 14 14.21 2.12 -1.32
N TYR A 15 15.13 1.63 -2.13
CA TYR A 15 16.46 2.24 -2.28
C TYR A 15 16.53 3.34 -3.34
N SER A 16 15.38 3.70 -3.91
CA SER A 16 15.33 4.85 -4.83
C SER A 16 15.79 6.13 -4.14
N ARG A 17 16.63 6.91 -4.83
CA ARG A 17 17.10 8.22 -4.37
C ARG A 17 16.02 9.29 -4.43
N PHE A 18 15.01 9.08 -5.25
CA PHE A 18 13.90 10.00 -5.45
C PHE A 18 12.58 9.33 -5.10
N ALA A 19 11.85 9.92 -4.14
CA ALA A 19 10.51 9.53 -3.73
C ALA A 19 10.34 7.98 -3.61
N PRO A 20 11.06 7.30 -2.67
CA PRO A 20 11.03 5.83 -2.55
C PRO A 20 9.60 5.29 -2.41
N GLY A 21 8.73 5.95 -1.67
CA GLY A 21 7.33 5.56 -1.54
C GLY A 21 6.56 5.60 -2.86
N THR A 22 6.81 6.62 -3.72
CA THR A 22 6.21 6.65 -5.07
C THR A 22 6.73 5.49 -5.93
N VAL A 23 8.02 5.16 -5.81
CA VAL A 23 8.60 4.01 -6.51
C VAL A 23 8.00 2.71 -5.96
N GLY A 24 7.77 2.59 -4.64
CA GLY A 24 7.06 1.48 -4.01
C GLY A 24 5.64 1.31 -4.56
N THR A 25 4.87 2.40 -4.61
CA THR A 25 3.52 2.43 -5.20
C THR A 25 3.54 1.96 -6.66
N LEU A 26 4.43 2.50 -7.49
CA LEU A 26 4.57 2.08 -8.89
C LEU A 26 5.02 0.64 -9.00
N GLY A 27 5.93 0.19 -8.13
CA GLY A 27 6.39 -1.20 -8.06
C GLY A 27 5.30 -2.18 -7.62
N ALA A 28 4.24 -1.72 -6.96
CA ALA A 28 3.07 -2.52 -6.62
C ALA A 28 2.17 -2.82 -7.82
N LEU A 29 2.12 -1.93 -8.83
CA LEU A 29 1.14 -2.02 -9.92
C LEU A 29 1.22 -3.32 -10.76
N PRO A 30 2.41 -3.83 -11.12
CA PRO A 30 2.49 -5.14 -11.77
C PRO A 30 1.92 -6.27 -10.89
N PHE A 31 2.13 -6.20 -9.59
CA PHE A 31 1.64 -7.20 -8.66
C PHE A 31 0.12 -7.09 -8.46
N VAL A 32 -0.43 -5.88 -8.38
CA VAL A 32 -1.87 -5.61 -8.44
C VAL A 32 -2.49 -6.29 -9.65
N TYR A 33 -1.91 -6.08 -10.83
CA TYR A 33 -2.40 -6.66 -12.08
C TYR A 33 -2.38 -8.19 -12.04
N VAL A 34 -1.25 -8.78 -11.63
CA VAL A 34 -1.11 -10.24 -11.55
C VAL A 34 -2.13 -10.85 -10.60
N LEU A 35 -2.25 -10.33 -9.37
CA LEU A 35 -3.24 -10.84 -8.40
C LEU A 35 -4.67 -10.74 -8.93
N HIS A 36 -4.98 -9.67 -9.63
CA HIS A 36 -6.32 -9.46 -10.19
C HIS A 36 -6.68 -10.51 -11.26
N THR A 37 -5.70 -11.01 -12.03
CA THR A 37 -5.93 -12.04 -13.05
C THR A 37 -6.37 -13.38 -12.46
N PHE A 38 -6.02 -13.65 -11.19
CA PHE A 38 -6.40 -14.88 -10.48
C PHE A 38 -7.75 -14.77 -9.75
N GLY A 39 -8.41 -13.62 -9.82
CA GLY A 39 -9.72 -13.40 -9.22
C GLY A 39 -9.68 -12.80 -7.82
N ILE A 40 -10.85 -12.31 -7.37
CA ILE A 40 -10.99 -11.47 -6.18
C ILE A 40 -10.54 -12.17 -4.88
N ALA A 41 -10.79 -13.46 -4.74
CA ALA A 41 -10.39 -14.21 -3.55
C ALA A 41 -8.85 -14.29 -3.42
N VAL A 42 -8.15 -14.55 -4.53
CA VAL A 42 -6.68 -14.60 -4.57
C VAL A 42 -6.12 -13.20 -4.36
N TYR A 43 -6.74 -12.18 -4.92
CA TYR A 43 -6.36 -10.79 -4.72
C TYR A 43 -6.33 -10.42 -3.23
N TRP A 44 -7.43 -10.65 -2.52
CA TRP A 44 -7.50 -10.31 -1.10
C TRP A 44 -6.63 -11.19 -0.23
N ALA A 45 -6.50 -12.48 -0.56
CA ALA A 45 -5.54 -13.35 0.14
C ALA A 45 -4.10 -12.85 -0.02
N GLY A 46 -3.71 -12.46 -1.23
CA GLY A 46 -2.39 -11.86 -1.51
C GLY A 46 -2.20 -10.53 -0.78
N THR A 47 -3.22 -9.67 -0.77
CA THR A 47 -3.18 -8.39 -0.03
C THR A 47 -2.97 -8.62 1.46
N VAL A 48 -3.71 -9.52 2.09
CA VAL A 48 -3.54 -9.87 3.51
C VAL A 48 -2.14 -10.43 3.77
N LEU A 49 -1.64 -11.32 2.92
CA LEU A 49 -0.30 -11.88 3.05
C LEU A 49 0.79 -10.80 2.97
N VAL A 50 0.71 -9.89 2.00
CA VAL A 50 1.65 -8.76 1.87
C VAL A 50 1.59 -7.86 3.10
N THR A 51 0.39 -7.55 3.59
CA THR A 51 0.23 -6.71 4.78
C THR A 51 0.85 -7.35 6.01
N LEU A 52 0.58 -8.63 6.28
CA LEU A 52 1.14 -9.35 7.45
C LEU A 52 2.65 -9.54 7.32
N ALA A 53 3.14 -9.91 6.13
CA ALA A 53 4.57 -9.98 5.85
C ALA A 53 5.24 -8.61 5.98
N GLY A 54 4.53 -7.55 5.62
CA GLY A 54 4.95 -6.16 5.78
C GLY A 54 5.14 -5.79 7.26
N VAL A 55 4.19 -6.09 8.13
CA VAL A 55 4.31 -5.85 9.58
C VAL A 55 5.56 -6.52 10.14
N TRP A 56 5.81 -7.78 9.76
CA TRP A 56 7.00 -8.49 10.19
C TRP A 56 8.27 -7.87 9.62
N ALA A 57 8.31 -7.62 8.31
CA ALA A 57 9.52 -7.17 7.61
C ALA A 57 9.90 -5.73 7.99
N SER A 58 8.93 -4.81 8.03
CA SER A 58 9.16 -3.41 8.41
C SER A 58 9.64 -3.30 9.87
N GLY A 59 8.97 -4.01 10.79
CA GLY A 59 9.38 -4.03 12.20
C GLY A 59 10.78 -4.60 12.40
N ARG A 60 11.18 -5.59 11.60
CA ARG A 60 12.53 -6.15 11.64
C ARG A 60 13.58 -5.18 11.13
N VAL A 61 13.30 -4.53 10.00
CA VAL A 61 14.22 -3.54 9.40
C VAL A 61 14.34 -2.29 10.28
N ALA A 62 13.25 -1.81 10.85
CA ALA A 62 13.25 -0.70 11.79
C ALA A 62 14.16 -1.00 13.01
N ALA A 63 14.02 -2.20 13.58
CA ALA A 63 14.86 -2.64 14.71
C ALA A 63 16.35 -2.78 14.32
N GLU A 64 16.64 -3.32 13.13
CA GLU A 64 18.02 -3.47 12.63
C GLU A 64 18.70 -2.12 12.38
N LEU A 65 17.95 -1.11 11.95
CA LEU A 65 18.48 0.23 11.66
C LEU A 65 18.43 1.17 12.86
N GLY A 66 17.71 0.83 13.93
CA GLY A 66 17.49 1.71 15.08
C GLY A 66 16.67 2.96 14.75
N VAL A 67 15.79 2.87 13.74
CA VAL A 67 14.93 3.95 13.26
C VAL A 67 13.48 3.47 13.27
N GLU A 68 12.56 4.29 13.80
CA GLU A 68 11.16 3.90 13.95
C GLU A 68 10.48 3.70 12.58
N ASP A 69 10.75 4.58 11.63
CA ASP A 69 10.20 4.54 10.27
C ASP A 69 11.32 4.78 9.23
N PRO A 70 11.99 3.72 8.75
CA PRO A 70 13.06 3.85 7.77
C PRO A 70 12.50 4.16 6.38
N GLN A 71 12.94 5.24 5.75
CA GLN A 71 12.51 5.64 4.39
C GLN A 71 12.71 4.58 3.30
N SER A 72 13.53 3.56 3.56
CA SER A 72 13.74 2.45 2.63
C SER A 72 12.67 1.36 2.75
N VAL A 73 11.83 1.42 3.75
CA VAL A 73 10.64 0.57 3.86
C VAL A 73 9.58 1.18 2.95
N VAL A 74 9.03 0.38 2.05
CA VAL A 74 8.00 0.78 1.07
C VAL A 74 6.95 -0.33 0.85
N ILE A 75 6.97 -1.38 1.66
CA ILE A 75 5.97 -2.45 1.61
C ILE A 75 4.61 -1.99 2.14
N ASP A 76 4.59 -0.97 2.98
CA ASP A 76 3.42 -0.24 3.45
C ASP A 76 2.69 0.41 2.27
N GLU A 77 3.38 1.15 1.41
CA GLU A 77 2.81 1.72 0.20
C GLU A 77 2.29 0.64 -0.76
N VAL A 78 2.97 -0.51 -0.82
CA VAL A 78 2.46 -1.65 -1.61
C VAL A 78 1.16 -2.17 -1.04
N SER A 79 1.08 -2.37 0.27
CA SER A 79 -0.12 -2.81 0.97
C SER A 79 -1.28 -1.82 0.79
N GLY A 80 -1.03 -0.53 1.03
CA GLY A 80 -2.02 0.53 0.86
C GLY A 80 -2.54 0.64 -0.58
N THR A 81 -1.64 0.51 -1.56
CA THR A 81 -2.02 0.48 -2.99
C THR A 81 -2.92 -0.71 -3.30
N LEU A 82 -2.56 -1.92 -2.83
CA LEU A 82 -3.39 -3.12 -3.00
C LEU A 82 -4.78 -2.93 -2.38
N ILE A 83 -4.87 -2.38 -1.18
CA ILE A 83 -6.15 -2.14 -0.51
C ILE A 83 -6.98 -1.11 -1.28
N ALA A 84 -6.40 0.02 -1.67
CA ALA A 84 -7.08 1.07 -2.40
C ALA A 84 -7.68 0.57 -3.71
N VAL A 85 -6.87 -0.12 -4.51
CA VAL A 85 -7.31 -0.68 -5.79
C VAL A 85 -8.28 -1.84 -5.59
N GLY A 86 -8.04 -2.72 -4.62
CA GLY A 86 -8.92 -3.85 -4.31
C GLY A 86 -10.33 -3.41 -3.92
N LEU A 87 -10.47 -2.36 -3.12
CA LEU A 87 -11.76 -1.79 -2.76
C LEU A 87 -12.42 -1.07 -3.95
N ALA A 88 -11.65 -0.42 -4.80
CA ALA A 88 -12.14 0.25 -5.99
C ALA A 88 -12.54 -0.74 -7.11
N SER A 89 -11.98 -1.96 -7.13
CA SER A 89 -12.14 -2.94 -8.20
C SER A 89 -13.47 -3.69 -8.23
N GLY A 90 -14.35 -3.45 -7.24
CA GLY A 90 -15.77 -3.83 -7.39
C GLY A 90 -16.41 -3.23 -8.66
N LEU A 91 -15.70 -2.29 -9.29
CA LEU A 91 -16.03 -1.60 -10.52
C LEU A 91 -14.95 -1.89 -11.58
N ALA A 92 -14.84 -3.13 -12.01
CA ALA A 92 -14.07 -3.59 -13.17
C ALA A 92 -12.77 -2.82 -13.48
N PHE A 93 -11.69 -3.19 -12.82
CA PHE A 93 -10.31 -2.68 -13.03
C PHE A 93 -9.91 -2.54 -14.52
N ARG A 94 -10.42 -3.42 -15.39
CA ARG A 94 -10.14 -3.41 -16.83
C ARG A 94 -10.96 -2.39 -17.60
N GLU A 95 -12.08 -1.95 -17.05
CA GLU A 95 -13.08 -1.16 -17.77
C GLU A 95 -13.05 0.31 -17.37
N ASN A 96 -12.43 0.65 -16.22
CA ASN A 96 -12.42 2.02 -15.74
C ASN A 96 -11.07 2.47 -15.20
N PHE A 97 -10.16 2.86 -16.12
CA PHE A 97 -8.85 3.42 -15.78
C PHE A 97 -8.94 4.69 -14.92
N VAL A 98 -10.05 5.42 -14.98
CA VAL A 98 -10.26 6.63 -14.16
C VAL A 98 -10.38 6.24 -12.71
N VAL A 99 -11.23 5.26 -12.37
CA VAL A 99 -11.41 4.78 -11.00
C VAL A 99 -10.11 4.21 -10.43
N PHE A 100 -9.37 3.45 -11.25
CA PHE A 100 -8.05 2.96 -10.87
C PHE A 100 -7.07 4.11 -10.56
N GLY A 101 -6.98 5.08 -11.46
CA GLY A 101 -6.13 6.27 -11.27
C GLY A 101 -6.52 7.06 -10.02
N VAL A 102 -7.81 7.24 -9.77
CA VAL A 102 -8.33 7.89 -8.55
C VAL A 102 -7.92 7.12 -7.31
N ALA A 103 -8.03 5.78 -7.29
CA ALA A 103 -7.63 4.96 -6.15
C ALA A 103 -6.15 5.15 -5.79
N VAL A 104 -5.26 5.09 -6.79
CA VAL A 104 -3.81 5.24 -6.59
C VAL A 104 -3.46 6.67 -6.17
N LEU A 105 -4.01 7.69 -6.82
CA LEU A 105 -3.73 9.09 -6.50
C LEU A 105 -4.29 9.49 -5.13
N ALA A 106 -5.51 9.06 -4.81
CA ALA A 106 -6.11 9.32 -3.51
C ALA A 106 -5.32 8.62 -2.38
N PHE A 107 -4.86 7.39 -2.62
CA PHE A 107 -3.99 6.70 -1.67
C PHE A 107 -2.73 7.52 -1.39
N ARG A 108 -2.00 7.95 -2.42
CA ARG A 108 -0.80 8.78 -2.22
C ARG A 108 -1.10 10.10 -1.53
N LEU A 109 -2.24 10.71 -1.82
CA LEU A 109 -2.67 11.94 -1.15
C LEU A 109 -2.88 11.71 0.35
N PHE A 110 -3.63 10.68 0.74
CA PHE A 110 -3.91 10.38 2.14
C PHE A 110 -2.69 9.90 2.91
N ASP A 111 -1.79 9.12 2.28
CA ASP A 111 -0.52 8.70 2.83
C ASP A 111 0.42 9.89 3.12
N ILE A 112 0.50 10.87 2.23
CA ILE A 112 1.34 12.05 2.42
C ILE A 112 0.72 13.04 3.41
N TRP A 113 -0.59 13.28 3.30
CA TRP A 113 -1.29 14.26 4.14
C TRP A 113 -1.63 13.74 5.53
N LYS A 114 -1.85 12.44 5.66
CA LYS A 114 -2.15 11.72 6.91
C LYS A 114 -3.26 12.37 7.76
N PRO A 115 -4.45 12.59 7.22
CA PRO A 115 -5.51 13.29 7.94
C PRO A 115 -6.01 12.49 9.15
N GLY A 116 -6.05 13.12 10.33
CA GLY A 116 -6.71 12.65 11.55
C GLY A 116 -6.35 11.23 11.98
N PRO A 117 -7.26 10.24 11.81
CA PRO A 117 -7.02 8.87 12.27
C PRO A 117 -5.81 8.18 11.63
N ILE A 118 -5.46 8.54 10.39
CA ILE A 118 -4.31 7.98 9.67
C ILE A 118 -3.00 8.34 10.39
N ASP A 119 -2.87 9.59 10.83
CA ASP A 119 -1.70 10.03 11.62
C ASP A 119 -1.63 9.31 12.97
N SER A 120 -2.77 9.15 13.64
CA SER A 120 -2.83 8.60 14.99
C SER A 120 -2.34 7.16 15.10
N VAL A 121 -2.55 6.33 14.06
CA VAL A 121 -2.17 4.90 14.10
C VAL A 121 -0.68 4.65 13.94
N GLN A 122 0.11 5.63 13.52
CA GLN A 122 1.56 5.53 13.49
C GLN A 122 2.17 5.29 14.90
N SER A 123 1.44 5.64 15.96
CA SER A 123 1.85 5.38 17.35
C SER A 123 1.82 3.90 17.76
N LEU A 124 1.29 3.02 16.89
CA LEU A 124 1.33 1.58 17.14
C LEU A 124 2.76 1.04 17.14
N PRO A 125 3.05 0.02 17.97
CA PRO A 125 4.43 -0.43 18.15
C PRO A 125 4.97 -1.15 16.91
N ARG A 126 6.27 -0.90 16.61
CA ARG A 126 7.04 -1.62 15.59
C ARG A 126 6.42 -1.52 14.19
N GLY A 127 6.44 -2.62 13.44
CA GLY A 127 5.90 -2.70 12.08
C GLY A 127 4.40 -2.45 11.95
N TRP A 128 3.63 -2.53 13.05
CA TRP A 128 2.20 -2.18 13.02
C TRP A 128 2.00 -0.68 12.75
N GLY A 129 2.78 0.20 13.39
CA GLY A 129 2.70 1.64 13.15
C GLY A 129 3.05 2.01 11.72
N ILE A 130 4.12 1.39 11.18
CA ILE A 130 4.58 1.62 9.80
C ILE A 130 3.52 1.19 8.77
N MET A 131 2.81 0.09 9.02
CA MET A 131 1.84 -0.45 8.07
C MET A 131 0.43 0.14 8.21
N ALA A 132 0.04 0.53 9.43
CA ALA A 132 -1.36 0.84 9.74
C ALA A 132 -1.86 2.13 9.09
N ASP A 133 -1.03 3.16 8.99
CA ASP A 133 -1.38 4.42 8.35
C ASP A 133 -1.64 4.23 6.85
N ASP A 134 -0.81 3.45 6.16
CA ASP A 134 -1.01 3.14 4.74
C ASP A 134 -2.22 2.21 4.51
N VAL A 135 -2.48 1.28 5.43
CA VAL A 135 -3.72 0.48 5.40
C VAL A 135 -4.95 1.40 5.49
N LEU A 136 -4.97 2.34 6.44
CA LEU A 136 -6.08 3.29 6.56
C LEU A 136 -6.17 4.25 5.37
N ALA A 137 -5.03 4.75 4.89
CA ALA A 137 -4.98 5.58 3.68
C ALA A 137 -5.53 4.82 2.47
N GLY A 138 -5.18 3.54 2.32
CA GLY A 138 -5.69 2.66 1.28
C GLY A 138 -7.19 2.44 1.35
N VAL A 139 -7.73 2.21 2.56
CA VAL A 139 -9.18 2.07 2.77
C VAL A 139 -9.91 3.37 2.41
N ALA A 140 -9.44 4.52 2.89
CA ALA A 140 -10.04 5.82 2.58
C ALA A 140 -10.01 6.10 1.06
N ALA A 141 -8.88 5.82 0.40
CA ALA A 141 -8.71 6.00 -1.04
C ALA A 141 -9.64 5.09 -1.86
N GLY A 142 -9.78 3.84 -1.48
CA GLY A 142 -10.70 2.90 -2.12
C GLY A 142 -12.15 3.33 -2.00
N MET A 143 -12.56 3.87 -0.85
CA MET A 143 -13.91 4.44 -0.66
C MET A 143 -14.15 5.65 -1.56
N VAL A 144 -13.17 6.55 -1.69
CA VAL A 144 -13.25 7.71 -2.61
C VAL A 144 -13.37 7.24 -4.04
N ALA A 145 -12.55 6.28 -4.46
CA ALA A 145 -12.57 5.75 -5.82
C ALA A 145 -13.91 5.06 -6.14
N ASN A 146 -14.49 4.32 -5.19
CA ASN A 146 -15.83 3.75 -5.33
C ASN A 146 -16.90 4.84 -5.49
N GLY A 147 -16.83 5.91 -4.70
CA GLY A 147 -17.73 7.06 -4.83
C GLY A 147 -17.66 7.68 -6.22
N VAL A 148 -16.44 7.94 -6.73
CA VAL A 148 -16.24 8.46 -8.09
C VAL A 148 -16.79 7.48 -9.14
N GLY A 149 -16.53 6.19 -8.99
CA GLY A 149 -17.06 5.15 -9.89
C GLY A 149 -18.57 5.16 -9.98
N ALA A 150 -19.27 5.34 -8.85
CA ALA A 150 -20.73 5.39 -8.81
C ALA A 150 -21.32 6.60 -9.57
N PHE A 151 -20.56 7.67 -9.78
CA PHE A 151 -20.98 8.83 -10.59
C PHE A 151 -20.66 8.70 -12.08
N LEU A 152 -19.80 7.73 -12.45
CA LEU A 152 -19.38 7.53 -13.84
C LEU A 152 -20.20 6.46 -14.58
N ILE A 153 -21.02 5.71 -13.84
CA ILE A 153 -21.95 4.69 -14.36
C ILE A 153 -23.34 5.30 -14.46
#